data_8492574d631d3a0de85dc845a7ed21b6
#
_entry.id   8492574d631d3a0de85dc845a7ed21b6
#
_cell.length_a   1.000
_cell.length_b   1.000
_cell.length_c   1.000
_cell.angle_alpha   90.00
_cell.angle_beta   90.00
_cell.angle_gamma   90.00
#
_symmetry.space_group_name_H-M   'P 1'
#
loop_
_entity.id
_entity.type
_entity.pdbx_description
1 polymer ?
#
loop_
_entity_poly.entity_id
_entity_poly.type
_entity_poly.pdbx_seq_one_letter_code
_entity_poly.pdbx_strand_id
1 'polypeptide(L)'
;QPGAWGRMSGIFFTNGRQHLDLDTLQNHNAAETVSDLLYKGALKDHSRTVWQGMIKALPDAQRINGFQANRNLMLDRNARADSIPGLEIEADDVICTHASAIGRLDEEELFYLMSRGISREIAIEMSVQGFFDPLMRRIPFEGVRKRIFERIVEKIG
;
A
#
# COMPACT_ATOMS: atom_id res chain seq x y z
N GLN A 1 -1.57 10.39 -23.37
CA GLN A 1 -2.10 11.66 -23.90
C GLN A 1 -1.87 12.76 -22.87
N PRO A 2 -1.62 14.02 -23.26
CA PRO A 2 -1.55 15.13 -22.32
C PRO A 2 -2.81 15.24 -21.47
N GLY A 3 -2.66 15.64 -20.19
CA GLY A 3 -3.76 15.77 -19.25
C GLY A 3 -4.37 14.46 -18.75
N ALA A 4 -3.77 13.31 -19.05
CA ALA A 4 -4.28 12.03 -18.59
C ALA A 4 -4.12 11.90 -17.06
N TRP A 5 -5.12 11.26 -16.41
CA TRP A 5 -5.10 10.97 -15.00
C TRP A 5 -5.23 9.47 -14.74
N GLY A 6 -4.38 8.93 -13.88
CA GLY A 6 -4.37 7.51 -13.52
C GLY A 6 -4.26 7.29 -12.02
N ARG A 7 -5.07 6.37 -11.49
CA ARG A 7 -4.96 5.88 -10.12
C ARG A 7 -4.77 4.38 -10.10
N MET A 8 -3.75 3.93 -9.38
CA MET A 8 -3.51 2.51 -9.11
C MET A 8 -3.57 2.25 -7.61
N SER A 9 -4.23 1.17 -7.23
CA SER A 9 -4.31 0.76 -5.82
C SER A 9 -4.10 -0.73 -5.70
N GLY A 10 -3.20 -1.15 -4.81
CA GLY A 10 -2.90 -2.55 -4.55
C GLY A 10 -3.08 -2.91 -3.08
N ILE A 11 -3.74 -4.05 -2.83
CA ILE A 11 -3.83 -4.67 -1.51
C ILE A 11 -3.19 -6.05 -1.61
N PHE A 12 -2.34 -6.38 -0.65
CA PHE A 12 -1.82 -7.72 -0.50
C PHE A 12 -1.74 -8.13 0.98
N PHE A 13 -1.87 -9.42 1.22
CA PHE A 13 -1.71 -10.02 2.53
C PHE A 13 -0.90 -11.31 2.38
N THR A 14 0.23 -11.40 3.06
CA THR A 14 1.10 -12.58 3.03
C THR A 14 1.17 -13.24 4.39
N ASN A 15 1.23 -14.58 4.40
CA ASN A 15 1.35 -15.40 5.60
C ASN A 15 2.25 -16.62 5.36
N GLY A 16 2.53 -17.39 6.41
CA GLY A 16 3.41 -18.54 6.35
C GLY A 16 4.83 -18.16 5.90
N ARG A 17 5.29 -18.72 4.80
CA ARG A 17 6.59 -18.42 4.18
C ARG A 17 6.46 -17.85 2.77
N GLN A 18 5.34 -17.19 2.49
CA GLN A 18 5.13 -16.57 1.19
C GLN A 18 6.15 -15.46 0.94
N HIS A 19 6.65 -15.43 -0.28
CA HIS A 19 7.44 -14.32 -0.80
C HIS A 19 6.68 -13.67 -1.95
N LEU A 20 6.48 -12.37 -1.85
CA LEU A 20 5.83 -11.58 -2.89
C LEU A 20 6.78 -10.48 -3.34
N ASP A 21 7.03 -10.43 -4.63
CA ASP A 21 7.82 -9.41 -5.30
C ASP A 21 6.91 -8.59 -6.21
N LEU A 22 6.93 -7.28 -6.07
CA LEU A 22 5.99 -6.36 -6.72
C LEU A 22 6.76 -5.21 -7.37
N ASP A 23 6.74 -5.16 -8.69
CA ASP A 23 7.29 -4.05 -9.47
C ASP A 23 6.17 -3.16 -10.00
N THR A 24 6.32 -1.87 -9.84
CA THR A 24 5.37 -0.87 -10.37
C THR A 24 6.11 0.25 -11.11
N LEU A 25 5.59 0.61 -12.28
CA LEU A 25 6.11 1.71 -13.09
C LEU A 25 5.00 2.70 -13.42
N GLN A 26 5.19 3.95 -13.03
CA GLN A 26 4.36 5.09 -13.42
C GLN A 26 5.13 5.88 -14.47
N ASN A 27 4.87 5.59 -15.75
CA ASN A 27 5.59 6.20 -16.86
C ASN A 27 4.80 7.39 -17.42
N HIS A 28 5.33 8.59 -17.23
CA HIS A 28 4.78 9.84 -17.74
C HIS A 28 5.46 10.20 -19.06
N ASN A 29 4.73 10.01 -20.17
CA ASN A 29 5.22 10.23 -21.54
C ASN A 29 4.65 11.50 -22.18
N ALA A 30 3.83 12.28 -21.44
CA ALA A 30 3.17 13.47 -21.95
C ALA A 30 3.00 14.50 -20.85
N ALA A 31 2.87 15.76 -21.22
CA ALA A 31 2.69 16.87 -20.31
C ALA A 31 1.36 16.82 -19.54
N GLU A 32 1.33 17.44 -18.37
CA GLU A 32 0.13 17.66 -17.55
C GLU A 32 -0.55 16.38 -17.06
N THR A 33 0.18 15.27 -17.03
CA THR A 33 -0.37 13.98 -16.57
C THR A 33 -0.25 13.83 -15.05
N VAL A 34 -1.21 13.14 -14.47
CA VAL A 34 -1.26 12.86 -13.02
C VAL A 34 -1.31 11.37 -12.75
N SER A 35 -0.49 10.89 -11.82
CA SER A 35 -0.55 9.51 -11.34
C SER A 35 -0.57 9.43 -9.81
N ASP A 36 -1.46 8.59 -9.26
CA ASP A 36 -1.59 8.33 -7.82
C ASP A 36 -1.57 6.81 -7.58
N LEU A 37 -0.46 6.32 -7.04
CA LEU A 37 -0.26 4.91 -6.71
C LEU A 37 -0.22 4.73 -5.19
N LEU A 38 -1.08 3.83 -4.68
CA LEU A 38 -1.06 3.42 -3.27
C LEU A 38 -1.11 1.91 -3.16
N TYR A 39 -0.06 1.32 -2.62
CA TYR A 39 0.02 -0.08 -2.23
C TYR A 39 0.02 -0.22 -0.72
N LYS A 40 -0.81 -1.13 -0.19
CA LYS A 40 -0.82 -1.49 1.24
C LYS A 40 -0.72 -2.99 1.40
N GLY A 41 0.17 -3.43 2.28
CA GLY A 41 0.38 -4.83 2.59
C GLY A 41 0.27 -5.13 4.08
N ALA A 42 -0.25 -6.29 4.45
CA ALA A 42 -0.13 -6.85 5.79
C ALA A 42 0.64 -8.17 5.72
N LEU A 43 1.55 -8.37 6.66
CA LEU A 43 2.46 -9.51 6.65
C LEU A 43 2.43 -10.26 7.98
N LYS A 44 2.19 -11.56 7.92
CA LYS A 44 2.09 -12.47 9.07
C LYS A 44 3.16 -13.56 8.98
N ASP A 45 3.49 -14.18 10.10
CA ASP A 45 4.41 -15.30 10.24
C ASP A 45 5.85 -14.95 9.79
N HIS A 46 6.41 -15.74 8.88
CA HIS A 46 7.74 -15.58 8.28
C HIS A 46 7.67 -15.11 6.82
N SER A 47 6.58 -14.47 6.45
CA SER A 47 6.40 -14.01 5.07
C SER A 47 7.27 -12.79 4.76
N ARG A 48 7.58 -12.63 3.48
CA ARG A 48 8.41 -11.54 2.98
C ARG A 48 7.78 -10.88 1.77
N THR A 49 7.87 -9.55 1.71
CA THR A 49 7.52 -8.80 0.52
C THR A 49 8.63 -7.85 0.12
N VAL A 50 8.82 -7.68 -1.17
CA VAL A 50 9.63 -6.63 -1.76
C VAL A 50 8.74 -5.83 -2.69
N TRP A 51 8.69 -4.52 -2.52
CA TRP A 51 8.04 -3.64 -3.47
C TRP A 51 9.06 -2.65 -4.04
N GLN A 52 9.13 -2.61 -5.37
CA GLN A 52 9.91 -1.64 -6.12
C GLN A 52 8.96 -0.77 -6.92
N GLY A 53 9.00 0.54 -6.68
CA GLY A 53 8.17 1.51 -7.39
C GLY A 53 9.04 2.51 -8.13
N MET A 54 8.74 2.77 -9.41
CA MET A 54 9.43 3.78 -10.19
C MET A 54 8.41 4.78 -10.75
N ILE A 55 8.68 6.07 -10.57
CA ILE A 55 8.06 7.14 -11.36
C ILE A 55 9.09 7.59 -12.38
N LYS A 56 8.76 7.48 -13.65
CA LYS A 56 9.59 7.94 -14.76
C LYS A 56 8.90 9.10 -15.49
N ALA A 57 9.60 10.23 -15.62
CA ALA A 57 9.16 11.39 -16.39
C ALA A 57 10.10 11.59 -17.57
N LEU A 58 9.60 11.47 -18.80
CA LEU A 58 10.34 11.75 -20.01
C LEU A 58 10.54 13.28 -20.23
N PRO A 59 11.48 13.74 -21.07
CA PRO A 59 11.77 15.16 -21.25
C PRO A 59 10.55 16.03 -21.61
N ASP A 60 9.61 15.49 -22.40
CA ASP A 60 8.39 16.19 -22.81
C ASP A 60 7.25 16.13 -21.77
N ALA A 61 7.45 15.40 -20.68
CA ALA A 61 6.44 15.23 -19.62
C ALA A 61 6.49 16.38 -18.61
N GLN A 62 6.35 17.62 -19.10
CA GLN A 62 6.34 18.81 -18.26
C GLN A 62 5.02 18.97 -17.49
N ARG A 63 5.06 19.60 -16.32
CA ARG A 63 3.92 19.88 -15.43
C ARG A 63 3.14 18.63 -15.02
N ILE A 64 3.85 17.52 -14.82
CA ILE A 64 3.25 16.29 -14.29
C ILE A 64 3.13 16.35 -12.77
N ASN A 65 2.23 15.53 -12.22
CA ASN A 65 2.12 15.29 -10.79
C ASN A 65 2.09 13.77 -10.55
N GLY A 66 3.21 13.23 -10.08
CA GLY A 66 3.38 11.81 -9.79
C GLY A 66 3.47 11.55 -8.28
N PHE A 67 2.62 10.69 -7.77
CA PHE A 67 2.66 10.23 -6.38
C PHE A 67 2.69 8.70 -6.31
N GLN A 68 3.59 8.15 -5.48
CA GLN A 68 3.57 6.73 -5.14
C GLN A 68 3.75 6.52 -3.62
N ALA A 69 3.02 5.57 -3.08
CA ALA A 69 3.18 5.16 -1.70
C ALA A 69 3.07 3.65 -1.52
N ASN A 70 3.98 3.08 -0.73
CA ASN A 70 3.87 1.72 -0.22
C ASN A 70 3.85 1.74 1.32
N ARG A 71 2.86 1.11 1.91
CA ARG A 71 2.71 1.00 3.36
C ARG A 71 2.52 -0.45 3.75
N ASN A 72 3.31 -0.94 4.70
CA ASN A 72 3.28 -2.31 5.17
C ASN A 72 3.03 -2.37 6.68
N LEU A 73 2.11 -3.24 7.08
CA LEU A 73 1.81 -3.54 8.48
C LEU A 73 2.32 -4.95 8.82
N MET A 74 3.28 -5.00 9.71
CA MET A 74 3.87 -6.24 10.20
C MET A 74 3.07 -6.78 11.37
N LEU A 75 2.44 -7.93 11.21
CA LEU A 75 1.66 -8.59 12.27
C LEU A 75 2.56 -9.46 13.16
N ASP A 76 3.67 -9.96 12.62
CA ASP A 76 4.65 -10.76 13.32
C ASP A 76 6.07 -10.17 13.24
N ARG A 77 6.89 -10.49 14.24
CA ARG A 77 8.28 -10.03 14.31
C ARG A 77 9.18 -10.66 13.25
N ASN A 78 8.80 -11.83 12.75
CA ASN A 78 9.56 -12.59 11.76
C ASN A 78 9.19 -12.23 10.32
N ALA A 79 8.08 -11.52 10.12
CA ALA A 79 7.70 -10.99 8.82
C ALA A 79 8.64 -9.87 8.39
N ARG A 80 8.86 -9.73 7.08
CA ARG A 80 9.76 -8.72 6.52
C ARG A 80 9.17 -8.06 5.29
N ALA A 81 9.22 -6.73 5.27
CA ALA A 81 8.88 -5.94 4.10
C ALA A 81 10.07 -5.06 3.70
N ASP A 82 10.40 -5.06 2.43
CA ASP A 82 11.36 -4.14 1.83
C ASP A 82 10.60 -3.24 0.83
N SER A 83 10.81 -1.92 0.88
CA SER A 83 10.14 -0.95 0.02
C SER A 83 11.18 -0.03 -0.61
N ILE A 84 11.26 -0.05 -1.93
CA ILE A 84 12.31 0.59 -2.73
C ILE A 84 11.66 1.55 -3.73
N PRO A 85 11.24 2.75 -3.31
CA PRO A 85 10.73 3.76 -4.22
C PRO A 85 11.87 4.43 -4.99
N GLY A 86 11.68 4.66 -6.29
CA GLY A 86 12.62 5.34 -7.17
C GLY A 86 11.95 6.44 -8.00
N LEU A 87 12.75 7.40 -8.43
CA LEU A 87 12.37 8.48 -9.32
C LEU A 87 13.42 8.58 -10.43
N GLU A 88 12.98 8.60 -11.69
CA GLU A 88 13.79 8.87 -12.86
C GLU A 88 13.15 10.07 -13.59
N ILE A 89 13.73 11.25 -13.42
CA ILE A 89 13.13 12.51 -13.88
C ILE A 89 14.03 13.15 -14.91
N GLU A 90 13.57 13.21 -16.15
CA GLU A 90 14.24 13.81 -17.29
C GLU A 90 13.58 15.16 -17.69
N ALA A 91 12.54 15.61 -16.97
CA ALA A 91 11.83 16.88 -17.18
C ALA A 91 12.11 17.86 -16.03
N ASP A 92 12.03 19.17 -16.30
CA ASP A 92 12.42 20.20 -15.34
C ASP A 92 11.26 20.70 -14.46
N ASP A 93 10.04 20.83 -15.03
CA ASP A 93 8.86 21.35 -14.36
C ASP A 93 7.92 20.21 -13.96
N VAL A 94 8.21 19.56 -12.83
CA VAL A 94 7.45 18.39 -12.36
C VAL A 94 7.26 18.39 -10.85
N ILE A 95 6.19 17.74 -10.40
CA ILE A 95 5.97 17.40 -8.99
C ILE A 95 5.95 15.87 -8.89
N CYS A 96 7.01 15.29 -8.35
CA CYS A 96 7.09 13.86 -8.11
C CYS A 96 7.43 13.59 -6.66
N THR A 97 6.59 12.81 -5.98
CA THR A 97 6.76 12.48 -4.58
C THR A 97 6.56 10.99 -4.34
N HIS A 98 7.28 10.46 -3.36
CA HIS A 98 7.11 9.10 -2.91
C HIS A 98 7.05 9.00 -1.38
N ALA A 99 6.40 7.96 -0.88
CA ALA A 99 6.33 7.67 0.55
C ALA A 99 6.49 6.15 0.77
N SER A 100 7.22 5.79 1.82
CA SER A 100 7.33 4.41 2.28
C SER A 100 7.18 4.37 3.78
N ALA A 101 6.39 3.43 4.28
CA ALA A 101 6.24 3.19 5.71
C ALA A 101 6.11 1.71 6.00
N ILE A 102 6.87 1.24 6.97
CA ILE A 102 6.79 -0.11 7.52
C ILE A 102 6.54 0.03 9.01
N GLY A 103 5.36 -0.38 9.44
CA GLY A 103 4.94 -0.32 10.84
C GLY A 103 4.63 -1.70 11.40
N ARG A 104 4.49 -1.78 12.70
CA ARG A 104 3.97 -2.96 13.41
C ARG A 104 2.65 -2.63 14.05
N LEU A 105 1.93 -3.67 14.48
CA LEU A 105 0.78 -3.47 15.36
C LEU A 105 1.22 -2.71 16.61
N ASP A 106 0.41 -1.74 16.97
CA ASP A 106 0.61 -0.97 18.20
C ASP A 106 0.06 -1.76 19.39
N GLU A 107 0.95 -2.26 20.24
CA GLU A 107 0.58 -3.04 21.42
C GLU A 107 -0.17 -2.20 22.46
N GLU A 108 0.02 -0.88 22.49
CA GLU A 108 -0.76 0.02 23.39
C GLU A 108 -2.19 0.16 22.87
N GLU A 109 -2.38 0.31 21.56
CA GLU A 109 -3.70 0.30 20.94
C GLU A 109 -4.43 -1.02 21.19
N LEU A 110 -3.75 -2.16 20.98
CA LEU A 110 -4.31 -3.48 21.26
C LEU A 110 -4.68 -3.63 22.76
N PHE A 111 -3.79 -3.22 23.65
CA PHE A 111 -4.05 -3.25 25.09
C PHE A 111 -5.27 -2.39 25.45
N TYR A 112 -5.40 -1.21 24.87
CA TYR A 112 -6.58 -0.36 25.10
C TYR A 112 -7.88 -1.05 24.67
N LEU A 113 -7.91 -1.65 23.48
CA LEU A 113 -9.08 -2.38 22.98
C LEU A 113 -9.42 -3.57 23.88
N MET A 114 -8.40 -4.35 24.30
CA MET A 114 -8.56 -5.47 25.22
C MET A 114 -9.08 -5.03 26.61
N SER A 115 -8.66 -3.88 27.12
CA SER A 115 -9.15 -3.32 28.38
C SER A 115 -10.63 -2.93 28.33
N ARG A 116 -11.18 -2.78 27.11
CA ARG A 116 -12.60 -2.54 26.86
C ARG A 116 -13.41 -3.82 26.60
N GLY A 117 -12.80 -4.99 26.82
CA GLY A 117 -13.47 -6.28 26.69
C GLY A 117 -13.43 -6.88 25.27
N ILE A 118 -12.64 -6.32 24.36
CA ILE A 118 -12.43 -6.88 23.02
C ILE A 118 -11.34 -7.95 23.11
N SER A 119 -11.55 -9.13 22.51
CA SER A 119 -10.49 -10.16 22.48
C SER A 119 -9.30 -9.68 21.64
N ARG A 120 -8.10 -10.24 21.88
CA ARG A 120 -6.90 -9.87 21.15
C ARG A 120 -7.06 -10.11 19.65
N GLU A 121 -7.70 -11.22 19.28
CA GLU A 121 -7.96 -11.59 17.88
C GLU A 121 -8.80 -10.52 17.16
N ILE A 122 -9.91 -10.11 17.79
CA ILE A 122 -10.80 -9.07 17.27
C ILE A 122 -10.07 -7.72 17.22
N ALA A 123 -9.26 -7.40 18.21
CA ALA A 123 -8.49 -6.15 18.23
C ALA A 123 -7.48 -6.09 17.06
N ILE A 124 -6.78 -7.19 16.77
CA ILE A 124 -5.89 -7.29 15.61
C ILE A 124 -6.68 -7.12 14.30
N GLU A 125 -7.82 -7.80 14.18
CA GLU A 125 -8.70 -7.67 13.01
C GLU A 125 -9.12 -6.21 12.81
N MET A 126 -9.56 -5.52 13.84
CA MET A 126 -9.96 -4.11 13.77
C MET A 126 -8.80 -3.20 13.33
N SER A 127 -7.60 -3.41 13.87
CA SER A 127 -6.41 -2.63 13.50
C SER A 127 -6.01 -2.86 12.04
N VAL A 128 -6.06 -4.11 11.57
CA VAL A 128 -5.79 -4.44 10.15
C VAL A 128 -6.85 -3.83 9.23
N GLN A 129 -8.12 -3.86 9.65
CA GLN A 129 -9.21 -3.22 8.93
C GLN A 129 -8.99 -1.71 8.80
N GLY A 130 -8.71 -1.04 9.91
CA GLY A 130 -8.41 0.38 9.94
C GLY A 130 -7.20 0.74 9.06
N PHE A 131 -6.18 -0.12 9.07
CA PHE A 131 -5.02 0.05 8.20
C PHE A 131 -5.39 0.03 6.72
N PHE A 132 -6.26 -0.87 6.25
CA PHE A 132 -6.67 -0.96 4.85
C PHE A 132 -7.78 0.03 4.46
N ASP A 133 -8.56 0.58 5.40
CA ASP A 133 -9.74 1.42 5.14
C ASP A 133 -9.50 2.57 4.14
N PRO A 134 -8.41 3.37 4.21
CA PRO A 134 -8.17 4.44 3.26
C PRO A 134 -8.05 3.95 1.81
N LEU A 135 -7.58 2.71 1.58
CA LEU A 135 -7.49 2.13 0.26
C LEU A 135 -8.83 1.50 -0.16
N MET A 136 -9.55 0.87 0.79
CA MET A 136 -10.88 0.32 0.56
C MET A 136 -11.86 1.38 0.08
N ARG A 137 -11.78 2.61 0.61
CA ARG A 137 -12.60 3.75 0.16
C ARG A 137 -12.34 4.17 -1.28
N ARG A 138 -11.19 3.81 -1.86
CA ARG A 138 -10.88 4.05 -3.27
C ARG A 138 -11.61 3.10 -4.22
N ILE A 139 -12.14 1.98 -3.72
CA ILE A 139 -12.86 0.97 -4.51
C ILE A 139 -14.34 1.35 -4.57
N PRO A 140 -14.90 1.67 -5.76
CA PRO A 140 -16.28 2.14 -5.86
C PRO A 140 -17.33 1.05 -5.65
N PHE A 141 -16.95 -0.23 -5.81
CA PHE A 141 -17.87 -1.37 -5.77
C PHE A 141 -17.93 -2.00 -4.38
N GLU A 142 -19.09 -1.93 -3.72
CA GLU A 142 -19.29 -2.46 -2.37
C GLU A 142 -19.05 -3.98 -2.29
N GLY A 143 -19.56 -4.74 -3.26
CA GLY A 143 -19.38 -6.20 -3.30
C GLY A 143 -17.89 -6.62 -3.40
N VAL A 144 -17.07 -5.82 -4.11
CA VAL A 144 -15.62 -6.04 -4.18
C VAL A 144 -14.97 -5.76 -2.84
N ARG A 145 -15.30 -4.64 -2.19
CA ARG A 145 -14.79 -4.30 -0.85
C ARG A 145 -15.09 -5.39 0.15
N LYS A 146 -16.36 -5.86 0.20
CA LYS A 146 -16.79 -6.93 1.10
C LYS A 146 -15.97 -8.21 0.89
N ARG A 147 -15.80 -8.63 -0.38
CA ARG A 147 -15.04 -9.85 -0.69
C ARG A 147 -13.55 -9.76 -0.34
N ILE A 148 -12.92 -8.60 -0.59
CA ILE A 148 -11.52 -8.37 -0.18
C ILE A 148 -11.42 -8.48 1.33
N PHE A 149 -12.36 -7.86 2.03
CA PHE A 149 -12.39 -7.84 3.49
C PHE A 149 -12.52 -9.24 4.08
N GLU A 150 -13.47 -10.05 3.60
CA GLU A 150 -13.64 -11.45 4.00
C GLU A 150 -12.34 -12.24 3.82
N ARG A 151 -11.62 -12.05 2.71
CA ARG A 151 -10.34 -12.71 2.46
C ARG A 151 -9.21 -12.24 3.39
N ILE A 152 -9.22 -10.97 3.80
CA ILE A 152 -8.26 -10.45 4.79
C ILE A 152 -8.51 -11.12 6.14
N VAL A 153 -9.76 -11.19 6.59
CA VAL A 153 -10.14 -11.82 7.86
C VAL A 153 -9.77 -13.29 7.88
N GLU A 154 -10.06 -14.05 6.82
CA GLU A 154 -9.65 -15.46 6.68
C GLU A 154 -8.11 -15.65 6.83
N LYS A 155 -7.31 -14.67 6.42
CA LYS A 155 -5.84 -14.76 6.52
C LYS A 155 -5.29 -14.32 7.87
N ILE A 156 -6.03 -13.53 8.62
CA ILE A 156 -5.66 -13.12 9.99
C ILE A 156 -5.80 -14.30 10.95
N GLY A 157 -6.90 -15.05 10.87
CA GLY A 157 -7.17 -16.26 11.68
C GLY A 157 -6.32 -17.42 11.23
#